data_a9f385f89896af7c5d18f69b4530220c
#
_entry.id   a9f385f89896af7c5d18f69b4530220c
#
_cell.length_a   1.000
_cell.length_b   1.000
_cell.length_c   1.000
_cell.angle_alpha   90.00
_cell.angle_beta   90.00
_cell.angle_gamma   90.00
#
_symmetry.space_group_name_H-M   'P 1'
#
loop_
_entity.id
_entity.type
_entity.pdbx_description
1 polymer ?
#
loop_
_entity_poly.entity_id
_entity_poly.type
_entity_poly.pdbx_seq_one_letter_code
_entity_poly.pdbx_strand_id
1 'polypeptide(L)'
;MSKKFTYDTDMLGYHVLTNEDLDAIHEATLELMHDFGVQMHGKEALDVLAGAGCEVDYENDRVRFPKGLVNDAIESTPAEITLCGRDPKHDTVLGGKKVCYKNFGTGVFIFDPYTGELRESTKEDLGNVARFVDAIPEIDCFSIAVTAGDVNQKVRSLHEAEVVLNNLTKNFAHDLEGVKNTQRFIDMAAAIQGGYDKLRERPIITMGACPNSPLEVNENETSIIMLSAKYGLPIDILSMGLCGATTPATMAGTLVCTNAEILSGITLSQILNPGNPILYGTSTTIMDMKTAQSPVGAPEHALAGAAVGQIGHYYGIPTNVGGT
;
A
#
# COMPACT_ATOMS: atom_id res chain seq x y z
N MET A 1 -4.29 29.57 7.28
CA MET A 1 -3.40 29.60 6.10
C MET A 1 -3.14 28.15 5.75
N SER A 2 -3.61 27.65 4.59
CA SER A 2 -3.29 26.31 4.14
C SER A 2 -1.76 26.22 3.99
N LYS A 3 -1.15 25.21 4.61
CA LYS A 3 0.25 24.88 4.39
C LYS A 3 0.43 24.61 2.90
N LYS A 4 1.29 25.32 2.24
CA LYS A 4 1.61 25.03 0.84
C LYS A 4 2.60 23.88 0.85
N PHE A 5 2.17 22.73 0.33
CA PHE A 5 3.09 21.61 0.11
C PHE A 5 4.16 22.04 -0.89
N THR A 6 5.39 21.58 -0.70
CA THR A 6 6.50 21.91 -1.59
C THR A 6 7.35 20.67 -1.82
N TYR A 7 7.72 20.43 -3.07
CA TYR A 7 8.67 19.40 -3.44
C TYR A 7 10.07 20.00 -3.56
N ASP A 8 11.04 19.37 -2.91
CA ASP A 8 12.45 19.81 -2.99
C ASP A 8 13.08 19.33 -4.30
N THR A 9 13.26 20.24 -5.24
CA THR A 9 13.88 19.96 -6.54
C THR A 9 15.40 19.74 -6.48
N ASP A 10 16.04 19.99 -5.34
CA ASP A 10 17.48 19.74 -5.17
C ASP A 10 17.80 18.28 -4.85
N MET A 11 16.77 17.43 -4.72
CA MET A 11 16.96 15.98 -4.61
C MET A 11 17.54 15.43 -5.93
N LEU A 12 18.61 14.66 -5.84
CA LEU A 12 19.13 13.89 -6.97
C LEU A 12 18.08 12.85 -7.34
N GLY A 13 17.55 12.95 -8.55
CA GLY A 13 16.53 12.04 -9.03
C GLY A 13 15.98 12.39 -10.41
N TYR A 14 15.19 11.50 -10.95
CA TYR A 14 14.47 11.71 -12.18
C TYR A 14 13.15 12.42 -11.88
N HIS A 15 13.04 13.69 -12.28
CA HIS A 15 11.87 14.53 -12.07
C HIS A 15 10.98 14.48 -13.31
N VAL A 16 9.77 13.96 -13.20
CA VAL A 16 8.79 13.88 -14.29
C VAL A 16 7.67 14.93 -14.17
N LEU A 17 7.51 15.53 -12.97
CA LEU A 17 6.51 16.54 -12.66
C LEU A 17 7.20 17.82 -12.15
N THR A 18 6.67 18.97 -12.56
CA THR A 18 7.02 20.28 -11.97
C THR A 18 6.21 20.51 -10.68
N ASN A 19 6.55 21.55 -9.92
CA ASN A 19 5.73 21.93 -8.74
C ASN A 19 4.31 22.35 -9.17
N GLU A 20 4.17 23.01 -10.30
CA GLU A 20 2.88 23.39 -10.88
C GLU A 20 2.04 22.17 -11.26
N ASP A 21 2.69 21.11 -11.80
CA ASP A 21 2.00 19.84 -12.09
C ASP A 21 1.53 19.15 -10.79
N LEU A 22 2.37 19.15 -9.76
CA LEU A 22 2.04 18.56 -8.44
C LEU A 22 0.87 19.31 -7.79
N ASP A 23 0.90 20.65 -7.78
CA ASP A 23 -0.21 21.49 -7.29
C ASP A 23 -1.49 21.21 -8.08
N ALA A 24 -1.42 21.10 -9.42
CA ALA A 24 -2.57 20.83 -10.27
C ALA A 24 -3.17 19.43 -10.03
N ILE A 25 -2.32 18.41 -9.87
CA ILE A 25 -2.76 17.03 -9.55
C ILE A 25 -3.43 17.02 -8.17
N HIS A 26 -2.85 17.68 -7.18
CA HIS A 26 -3.40 17.76 -5.83
C HIS A 26 -4.78 18.42 -5.83
N GLU A 27 -4.92 19.61 -6.43
CA GLU A 27 -6.21 20.32 -6.49
C GLU A 27 -7.26 19.51 -7.25
N ALA A 28 -6.93 18.94 -8.41
CA ALA A 28 -7.83 18.09 -9.17
C ALA A 28 -8.26 16.83 -8.37
N THR A 29 -7.36 16.26 -7.57
CA THR A 29 -7.68 15.15 -6.69
C THR A 29 -8.65 15.56 -5.60
N LEU A 30 -8.43 16.72 -4.95
CA LEU A 30 -9.34 17.24 -3.94
C LEU A 30 -10.73 17.57 -4.52
N GLU A 31 -10.79 18.09 -5.75
CA GLU A 31 -12.05 18.33 -6.47
C GLU A 31 -12.76 17.02 -6.77
N LEU A 32 -12.04 16.00 -7.29
CA LEU A 32 -12.60 14.69 -7.57
C LEU A 32 -13.16 14.03 -6.30
N MET A 33 -12.43 14.06 -5.20
CA MET A 33 -12.86 13.50 -3.92
C MET A 33 -14.05 14.26 -3.30
N HIS A 34 -14.12 15.58 -3.50
CA HIS A 34 -15.19 16.41 -2.96
C HIS A 34 -16.46 16.34 -3.80
N ASP A 35 -16.36 16.48 -5.12
CA ASP A 35 -17.52 16.67 -6.00
C ASP A 35 -18.12 15.32 -6.45
N PHE A 36 -17.24 14.34 -6.75
CA PHE A 36 -17.65 13.01 -7.18
C PHE A 36 -17.59 11.99 -6.04
N GLY A 37 -16.53 11.99 -5.26
CA GLY A 37 -16.30 11.07 -4.15
C GLY A 37 -15.69 9.74 -4.56
N VAL A 38 -15.36 8.93 -3.54
CA VAL A 38 -14.83 7.58 -3.66
C VAL A 38 -15.85 6.59 -3.09
N GLN A 39 -16.02 5.46 -3.75
CA GLN A 39 -16.85 4.36 -3.24
C GLN A 39 -16.08 3.62 -2.16
N MET A 40 -16.64 3.59 -0.94
CA MET A 40 -15.99 2.96 0.21
C MET A 40 -16.97 2.00 0.87
N HIS A 41 -16.64 0.71 0.85
CA HIS A 41 -17.52 -0.32 1.37
C HIS A 41 -17.27 -0.61 2.85
N GLY A 42 -18.31 -1.12 3.51
CA GLY A 42 -18.28 -1.45 4.93
C GLY A 42 -18.94 -0.39 5.80
N LYS A 43 -20.05 -0.78 6.44
CA LYS A 43 -20.87 0.15 7.26
C LYS A 43 -20.06 0.88 8.33
N GLU A 44 -19.14 0.20 9.00
CA GLU A 44 -18.33 0.78 10.07
C GLU A 44 -17.41 1.89 9.53
N ALA A 45 -16.81 1.70 8.35
CA ALA A 45 -15.99 2.71 7.69
C ALA A 45 -16.84 3.92 7.27
N LEU A 46 -18.03 3.69 6.71
CA LEU A 46 -18.97 4.77 6.33
C LEU A 46 -19.41 5.57 7.55
N ASP A 47 -19.73 4.91 8.67
CA ASP A 47 -20.14 5.57 9.90
C ASP A 47 -18.99 6.44 10.50
N VAL A 48 -17.74 5.96 10.43
CA VAL A 48 -16.55 6.73 10.83
C VAL A 48 -16.37 7.98 9.96
N LEU A 49 -16.47 7.84 8.65
CA LEU A 49 -16.31 8.94 7.70
C LEU A 49 -17.44 9.98 7.83
N ALA A 50 -18.69 9.53 8.00
CA ALA A 50 -19.81 10.41 8.29
C ALA A 50 -19.61 11.18 9.60
N GLY A 51 -19.14 10.51 10.66
CA GLY A 51 -18.82 11.11 11.93
C GLY A 51 -17.72 12.17 11.88
N ALA A 52 -16.81 12.05 10.90
CA ALA A 52 -15.73 13.00 10.64
C ALA A 52 -16.14 14.16 9.72
N GLY A 53 -17.39 14.20 9.26
CA GLY A 53 -17.94 15.28 8.44
C GLY A 53 -17.89 15.05 6.93
N CYS A 54 -17.65 13.82 6.47
CA CYS A 54 -17.83 13.46 5.07
C CYS A 54 -19.32 13.35 4.74
N GLU A 55 -19.69 13.71 3.50
CA GLU A 55 -21.01 13.43 2.96
C GLU A 55 -21.06 11.97 2.49
N VAL A 56 -21.91 11.14 3.11
CA VAL A 56 -22.00 9.71 2.83
C VAL A 56 -23.35 9.35 2.23
N ASP A 57 -23.33 8.79 1.02
CA ASP A 57 -24.46 8.13 0.37
C ASP A 57 -24.39 6.62 0.70
N TYR A 58 -25.19 6.21 1.69
CA TYR A 58 -25.24 4.82 2.15
C TYR A 58 -25.93 3.85 1.18
N GLU A 59 -26.65 4.35 0.17
CA GLU A 59 -27.29 3.49 -0.84
C GLU A 59 -26.28 3.04 -1.89
N ASN A 60 -25.32 3.92 -2.20
CA ASN A 60 -24.28 3.67 -3.20
C ASN A 60 -22.87 3.52 -2.61
N ASP A 61 -22.75 3.47 -1.28
CA ASP A 61 -21.46 3.43 -0.54
C ASP A 61 -20.48 4.54 -0.98
N ARG A 62 -21.01 5.72 -1.38
CA ARG A 62 -20.20 6.81 -1.90
C ARG A 62 -19.94 7.88 -0.86
N VAL A 63 -18.67 8.22 -0.72
CA VAL A 63 -18.18 9.18 0.26
C VAL A 63 -17.56 10.38 -0.46
N ARG A 64 -18.06 11.60 -0.16
CA ARG A 64 -17.44 12.84 -0.58
C ARG A 64 -16.69 13.46 0.58
N PHE A 65 -15.44 13.78 0.31
CA PHE A 65 -14.49 14.22 1.35
C PHE A 65 -14.37 15.74 1.36
N PRO A 66 -14.53 16.40 2.52
CA PRO A 66 -14.17 17.82 2.65
C PRO A 66 -12.67 18.00 2.37
N LYS A 67 -12.31 18.95 1.48
CA LYS A 67 -10.91 19.23 1.11
C LYS A 67 -10.00 19.46 2.32
N GLY A 68 -10.48 20.16 3.34
CA GLY A 68 -9.74 20.40 4.59
C GLY A 68 -9.43 19.12 5.34
N LEU A 69 -10.38 18.18 5.43
CA LEU A 69 -10.18 16.91 6.11
C LEU A 69 -9.10 16.05 5.45
N VAL A 70 -9.04 16.03 4.11
CA VAL A 70 -8.00 15.32 3.37
C VAL A 70 -6.63 15.95 3.62
N ASN A 71 -6.53 17.27 3.62
CA ASN A 71 -5.28 17.97 3.92
C ASN A 71 -4.81 17.74 5.37
N ASP A 72 -5.73 17.76 6.33
CA ASP A 72 -5.41 17.47 7.74
C ASP A 72 -4.90 16.02 7.89
N ALA A 73 -5.47 15.07 7.15
CA ALA A 73 -5.01 13.69 7.12
C ALA A 73 -3.59 13.54 6.53
N ILE A 74 -3.29 14.25 5.44
CA ILE A 74 -1.94 14.30 4.88
C ILE A 74 -0.96 14.88 5.90
N GLU A 75 -1.29 16.00 6.53
CA GLU A 75 -0.43 16.68 7.52
C GLU A 75 -0.19 15.84 8.78
N SER A 76 -1.14 15.00 9.19
CA SER A 76 -1.01 14.12 10.36
C SER A 76 -0.19 12.86 10.07
N THR A 77 0.02 12.51 8.79
CA THR A 77 0.78 11.33 8.40
C THR A 77 2.27 11.52 8.66
N PRO A 78 2.95 10.55 9.33
CA PRO A 78 4.38 10.68 9.64
C PRO A 78 5.26 10.73 8.38
N ALA A 79 6.21 11.66 8.36
CA ALA A 79 7.19 11.78 7.27
C ALA A 79 8.29 10.70 7.30
N GLU A 80 8.46 10.05 8.45
CA GLU A 80 9.38 8.91 8.63
C GLU A 80 8.67 7.81 9.38
N ILE A 81 8.87 6.57 8.93
CA ILE A 81 8.35 5.37 9.58
C ILE A 81 9.45 4.34 9.76
N THR A 82 9.38 3.54 10.81
CA THR A 82 10.29 2.43 11.01
C THR A 82 9.57 1.11 10.76
N LEU A 83 10.04 0.37 9.76
CA LEU A 83 9.66 -1.02 9.54
C LEU A 83 10.61 -1.89 10.36
N CYS A 84 10.11 -2.43 11.49
CA CYS A 84 10.94 -3.21 12.39
C CYS A 84 11.08 -4.64 11.90
N GLY A 85 12.30 -5.17 11.97
CA GLY A 85 12.55 -6.61 11.85
C GLY A 85 12.27 -7.34 13.17
N ARG A 86 12.09 -8.65 13.12
CA ARG A 86 12.15 -9.51 14.33
C ARG A 86 13.54 -9.43 15.00
N ASP A 87 14.58 -9.37 14.19
CA ASP A 87 15.93 -9.01 14.63
C ASP A 87 16.12 -7.49 14.42
N PRO A 88 16.42 -6.72 15.49
CA PRO A 88 16.57 -5.26 15.38
C PRO A 88 17.65 -4.78 14.39
N LYS A 89 18.61 -5.65 14.03
CA LYS A 89 19.61 -5.31 12.99
C LYS A 89 19.00 -5.08 11.61
N HIS A 90 17.76 -5.55 11.40
CA HIS A 90 16.99 -5.40 10.17
C HIS A 90 15.93 -4.29 10.25
N ASP A 91 16.02 -3.43 11.26
CA ASP A 91 15.13 -2.27 11.31
C ASP A 91 15.47 -1.31 10.16
N THR A 92 14.44 -0.91 9.44
CA THR A 92 14.57 -0.05 8.28
C THR A 92 13.73 1.21 8.47
N VAL A 93 14.38 2.37 8.44
CA VAL A 93 13.70 3.67 8.48
C VAL A 93 13.42 4.10 7.06
N LEU A 94 12.15 4.34 6.75
CA LEU A 94 11.68 4.89 5.48
C LEU A 94 11.36 6.37 5.66
N GLY A 95 11.79 7.19 4.72
CA GLY A 95 11.57 8.63 4.70
C GLY A 95 12.78 9.39 4.15
N GLY A 96 12.59 10.66 3.86
CA GLY A 96 13.63 11.52 3.30
C GLY A 96 14.23 10.99 2.00
N LYS A 97 15.55 10.86 1.95
CA LYS A 97 16.31 10.42 0.75
C LYS A 97 16.71 8.94 0.77
N LYS A 98 16.26 8.17 1.77
CA LYS A 98 16.63 6.76 1.89
C LYS A 98 15.81 5.92 0.92
N VAL A 99 16.50 5.07 0.15
CA VAL A 99 15.90 4.05 -0.71
C VAL A 99 16.04 2.69 -0.04
N CYS A 100 14.94 1.94 0.03
CA CYS A 100 14.88 0.60 0.58
C CYS A 100 14.29 -0.33 -0.47
N TYR A 101 14.72 -1.58 -0.46
CA TYR A 101 14.29 -2.57 -1.43
C TYR A 101 13.46 -3.66 -0.78
N LYS A 102 12.39 -4.06 -1.46
CA LYS A 102 11.64 -5.28 -1.16
C LYS A 102 11.55 -6.16 -2.40
N ASN A 103 11.34 -7.47 -2.20
CA ASN A 103 11.06 -8.35 -3.32
C ASN A 103 9.71 -8.01 -3.95
N PHE A 104 9.56 -8.32 -5.23
CA PHE A 104 8.28 -8.25 -5.94
C PHE A 104 7.48 -9.53 -5.71
N GLY A 105 6.18 -9.49 -5.81
CA GLY A 105 5.22 -10.61 -5.77
C GLY A 105 3.88 -10.16 -6.35
N THR A 106 2.90 -11.03 -6.51
CA THR A 106 2.82 -12.38 -6.01
C THR A 106 2.71 -13.34 -7.20
N GLY A 107 3.60 -14.31 -7.31
CA GLY A 107 3.56 -15.33 -8.34
C GLY A 107 2.67 -16.52 -7.94
N VAL A 108 1.95 -17.10 -8.90
CA VAL A 108 1.17 -18.34 -8.70
C VAL A 108 1.90 -19.57 -9.24
N PHE A 109 2.95 -19.34 -10.06
CA PHE A 109 3.83 -20.35 -10.62
C PHE A 109 5.29 -20.02 -10.33
N ILE A 110 6.12 -21.04 -10.27
CA ILE A 110 7.57 -20.93 -10.19
C ILE A 110 8.23 -21.83 -11.23
N PHE A 111 9.42 -21.45 -11.63
CA PHE A 111 10.35 -22.41 -12.22
C PHE A 111 11.07 -23.15 -11.10
N ASP A 112 10.90 -24.45 -11.04
CA ASP A 112 11.61 -25.27 -10.04
C ASP A 112 13.12 -25.07 -10.21
N PRO A 113 13.85 -24.67 -9.15
CA PRO A 113 15.25 -24.31 -9.27
C PRO A 113 16.18 -25.49 -9.57
N TYR A 114 15.71 -26.72 -9.41
CA TYR A 114 16.50 -27.94 -9.63
C TYR A 114 16.16 -28.59 -10.97
N THR A 115 14.90 -28.63 -11.38
CA THR A 115 14.46 -29.28 -12.61
C THR A 115 14.26 -28.30 -13.76
N GLY A 116 14.02 -27.03 -13.49
CA GLY A 116 13.67 -26.00 -14.49
C GLY A 116 12.22 -26.10 -14.99
N GLU A 117 11.40 -26.99 -14.43
CA GLU A 117 10.00 -27.13 -14.80
C GLU A 117 9.14 -26.02 -14.23
N LEU A 118 8.21 -25.50 -15.02
CA LEU A 118 7.18 -24.56 -14.57
C LEU A 118 6.09 -25.32 -13.83
N ARG A 119 5.87 -25.00 -12.56
CA ARG A 119 4.82 -25.61 -11.72
C ARG A 119 4.15 -24.59 -10.81
N GLU A 120 3.01 -24.95 -10.26
CA GLU A 120 2.36 -24.17 -9.20
C GLU A 120 3.30 -24.05 -7.97
N SER A 121 3.23 -22.89 -7.34
CA SER A 121 4.00 -22.64 -6.11
C SER A 121 3.34 -23.28 -4.89
N THR A 122 4.14 -23.63 -3.91
CA THR A 122 3.72 -24.28 -2.67
C THR A 122 4.08 -23.45 -1.44
N LYS A 123 3.53 -23.80 -0.29
CA LYS A 123 3.89 -23.22 1.01
C LYS A 123 5.39 -23.39 1.31
N GLU A 124 5.97 -24.52 0.92
CA GLU A 124 7.40 -24.79 1.10
C GLU A 124 8.25 -23.84 0.23
N ASP A 125 7.85 -23.59 -1.00
CA ASP A 125 8.52 -22.64 -1.89
C ASP A 125 8.53 -21.24 -1.29
N LEU A 126 7.40 -20.78 -0.75
CA LEU A 126 7.33 -19.48 -0.07
C LEU A 126 8.29 -19.41 1.12
N GLY A 127 8.37 -20.48 1.92
CA GLY A 127 9.32 -20.57 3.03
C GLY A 127 10.78 -20.54 2.56
N ASN A 128 11.08 -21.18 1.43
CA ASN A 128 12.41 -21.14 0.80
C ASN A 128 12.77 -19.73 0.32
N VAL A 129 11.84 -19.04 -0.35
CA VAL A 129 12.04 -17.65 -0.79
C VAL A 129 12.20 -16.72 0.41
N ALA A 130 11.43 -16.90 1.48
CA ALA A 130 11.58 -16.10 2.70
C ALA A 130 12.99 -16.24 3.29
N ARG A 131 13.51 -17.46 3.43
CA ARG A 131 14.89 -17.71 3.89
C ARG A 131 15.94 -17.12 2.95
N PHE A 132 15.71 -17.22 1.64
CA PHE A 132 16.62 -16.67 0.64
C PHE A 132 16.69 -15.13 0.76
N VAL A 133 15.54 -14.46 0.84
CA VAL A 133 15.47 -12.99 1.03
C VAL A 133 16.05 -12.58 2.37
N ASP A 134 15.83 -13.36 3.44
CA ASP A 134 16.39 -13.08 4.76
C ASP A 134 17.92 -13.05 4.75
N ALA A 135 18.54 -13.90 3.91
CA ALA A 135 19.98 -14.00 3.77
C ALA A 135 20.62 -12.90 2.89
N ILE A 136 19.83 -12.14 2.12
CA ILE A 136 20.33 -11.09 1.22
C ILE A 136 20.29 -9.73 1.93
N PRO A 137 21.44 -9.12 2.27
CA PRO A 137 21.48 -7.88 3.04
C PRO A 137 20.92 -6.67 2.26
N GLU A 138 20.92 -6.72 0.93
CA GLU A 138 20.44 -5.64 0.06
C GLU A 138 18.91 -5.56 -0.05
N ILE A 139 18.18 -6.57 0.43
CA ILE A 139 16.71 -6.53 0.50
C ILE A 139 16.32 -6.19 1.93
N ASP A 140 15.66 -5.06 2.15
CA ASP A 140 15.33 -4.53 3.47
C ASP A 140 14.09 -5.16 4.10
N CYS A 141 13.07 -5.48 3.30
CA CYS A 141 11.79 -6.03 3.76
C CYS A 141 11.23 -7.06 2.77
N PHE A 142 10.22 -7.81 3.19
CA PHE A 142 9.66 -8.91 2.43
C PHE A 142 8.16 -8.69 2.17
N SER A 143 7.70 -9.00 0.97
CA SER A 143 6.28 -9.24 0.68
C SER A 143 6.09 -10.64 0.09
N ILE A 144 4.84 -11.12 0.05
CA ILE A 144 4.52 -12.46 -0.47
C ILE A 144 5.05 -12.59 -1.91
N ALA A 145 6.08 -13.41 -2.08
CA ALA A 145 6.73 -13.61 -3.37
C ALA A 145 5.95 -14.58 -4.26
N VAL A 146 5.43 -15.65 -3.66
CA VAL A 146 4.62 -16.68 -4.33
C VAL A 146 3.51 -17.15 -3.41
N THR A 147 2.40 -17.64 -3.98
CA THR A 147 1.27 -18.15 -3.20
C THR A 147 1.52 -19.56 -2.68
N ALA A 148 0.92 -19.90 -1.54
CA ALA A 148 0.85 -21.28 -1.05
C ALA A 148 -0.30 -22.03 -1.76
N GLY A 149 -0.09 -22.46 -3.03
CA GLY A 149 -1.11 -23.08 -3.86
C GLY A 149 -1.62 -24.44 -3.35
N ASP A 150 -0.82 -25.11 -2.55
CA ASP A 150 -1.06 -26.45 -1.98
C ASP A 150 -1.94 -26.45 -0.72
N VAL A 151 -2.39 -25.29 -0.23
CA VAL A 151 -3.25 -25.18 0.97
C VAL A 151 -4.66 -24.68 0.64
N ASN A 152 -5.59 -24.88 1.57
CA ASN A 152 -6.98 -24.44 1.39
C ASN A 152 -7.06 -22.92 1.24
N GLN A 153 -7.72 -22.46 0.16
CA GLN A 153 -7.81 -21.05 -0.20
C GLN A 153 -8.35 -20.16 0.94
N LYS A 154 -9.33 -20.61 1.72
CA LYS A 154 -9.95 -19.82 2.80
C LYS A 154 -8.98 -19.45 3.94
N VAL A 155 -7.90 -20.18 4.08
CA VAL A 155 -6.89 -20.00 5.13
C VAL A 155 -5.47 -19.86 4.56
N ARG A 156 -5.36 -19.74 3.23
CA ARG A 156 -4.08 -19.65 2.52
C ARG A 156 -3.22 -18.51 3.07
N SER A 157 -3.78 -17.32 3.19
CA SER A 157 -3.07 -16.15 3.70
C SER A 157 -2.51 -16.35 5.12
N LEU A 158 -3.17 -17.16 5.96
CA LEU A 158 -2.63 -17.51 7.29
C LEU A 158 -1.49 -18.53 7.23
N HIS A 159 -1.55 -19.48 6.29
CA HIS A 159 -0.44 -20.41 6.06
C HIS A 159 0.78 -19.70 5.46
N GLU A 160 0.54 -18.71 4.60
CA GLU A 160 1.57 -17.81 4.07
C GLU A 160 2.20 -16.99 5.21
N ALA A 161 1.38 -16.37 6.05
CA ALA A 161 1.85 -15.64 7.22
C ALA A 161 2.68 -16.53 8.16
N GLU A 162 2.20 -17.73 8.47
CA GLU A 162 2.88 -18.65 9.38
C GLU A 162 4.24 -19.08 8.83
N VAL A 163 4.31 -19.49 7.55
CA VAL A 163 5.58 -19.95 6.98
C VAL A 163 6.59 -18.82 6.84
N VAL A 164 6.16 -17.60 6.49
CA VAL A 164 7.05 -16.45 6.39
C VAL A 164 7.55 -16.02 7.77
N LEU A 165 6.67 -15.86 8.74
CA LEU A 165 7.03 -15.49 10.11
C LEU A 165 7.98 -16.50 10.78
N ASN A 166 7.98 -17.76 10.38
CA ASN A 166 8.93 -18.76 10.87
C ASN A 166 10.31 -18.73 10.17
N ASN A 167 10.41 -18.12 8.97
CA ASN A 167 11.60 -18.18 8.14
C ASN A 167 12.26 -16.82 7.85
N LEU A 168 11.68 -15.72 8.36
CA LEU A 168 12.12 -14.34 8.09
C LEU A 168 12.42 -13.61 9.39
N THR A 169 13.47 -12.80 9.40
CA THR A 169 13.81 -11.89 10.51
C THR A 169 13.63 -10.41 10.16
N LYS A 170 13.37 -10.08 8.90
CA LYS A 170 13.06 -8.73 8.38
C LYS A 170 11.59 -8.38 8.57
N ASN A 171 11.21 -7.13 8.26
CA ASN A 171 9.80 -6.72 8.23
C ASN A 171 9.05 -7.46 7.13
N PHE A 172 7.81 -7.84 7.42
CA PHE A 172 6.95 -8.61 6.54
C PHE A 172 5.69 -7.85 6.16
N ALA A 173 5.53 -7.52 4.88
CA ALA A 173 4.33 -6.94 4.30
C ALA A 173 3.41 -8.02 3.73
N HIS A 174 2.11 -7.96 4.08
CA HIS A 174 1.12 -8.92 3.60
C HIS A 174 -0.27 -8.31 3.47
N ASP A 175 -0.95 -8.67 2.38
CA ASP A 175 -2.35 -8.36 2.08
C ASP A 175 -3.16 -9.60 2.40
N LEU A 176 -4.10 -9.51 3.34
CA LEU A 176 -4.86 -10.66 3.77
C LEU A 176 -6.31 -10.58 3.28
N GLU A 177 -6.88 -11.72 2.95
CA GLU A 177 -8.28 -11.83 2.62
C GLU A 177 -9.14 -12.03 3.88
N GLY A 178 -10.02 -11.05 4.15
CA GLY A 178 -11.04 -11.09 5.18
C GLY A 178 -10.57 -10.67 6.57
N VAL A 179 -11.41 -9.90 7.24
CA VAL A 179 -11.19 -9.31 8.57
C VAL A 179 -10.67 -10.31 9.61
N LYS A 180 -11.22 -11.53 9.60
CA LYS A 180 -10.81 -12.58 10.56
C LYS A 180 -9.37 -13.05 10.33
N ASN A 181 -8.96 -13.20 9.07
CA ASN A 181 -7.59 -13.62 8.76
C ASN A 181 -6.62 -12.47 9.08
N THR A 182 -6.99 -11.25 8.74
CA THR A 182 -6.22 -10.04 9.10
C THR A 182 -6.02 -9.93 10.61
N GLN A 183 -7.07 -10.11 11.42
CA GLN A 183 -6.94 -10.10 12.88
C GLN A 183 -6.01 -11.22 13.37
N ARG A 184 -6.12 -12.43 12.84
CA ARG A 184 -5.24 -13.54 13.23
C ARG A 184 -3.78 -13.32 12.85
N PHE A 185 -3.52 -12.66 11.74
CA PHE A 185 -2.16 -12.27 11.36
C PHE A 185 -1.56 -11.28 12.38
N ILE A 186 -2.34 -10.29 12.79
CA ILE A 186 -1.96 -9.37 13.86
C ILE A 186 -1.72 -10.15 15.17
N ASP A 187 -2.58 -11.11 15.50
CA ASP A 187 -2.43 -11.96 16.69
C ASP A 187 -1.13 -12.78 16.66
N MET A 188 -0.77 -13.35 15.50
CA MET A 188 0.51 -14.05 15.31
C MET A 188 1.70 -13.12 15.55
N ALA A 189 1.68 -11.93 14.96
CA ALA A 189 2.75 -10.95 15.15
C ALA A 189 2.84 -10.45 16.59
N ALA A 190 1.69 -10.23 17.25
CA ALA A 190 1.63 -9.85 18.66
C ALA A 190 2.17 -10.96 19.57
N ALA A 191 1.86 -12.23 19.27
CA ALA A 191 2.40 -13.36 20.02
C ALA A 191 3.93 -13.45 19.93
N ILE A 192 4.50 -13.17 18.75
CA ILE A 192 5.95 -13.13 18.53
C ILE A 192 6.60 -11.99 19.31
N GLN A 193 5.97 -10.80 19.34
CA GLN A 193 6.49 -9.63 20.04
C GLN A 193 6.22 -9.64 21.55
N GLY A 194 5.32 -10.51 22.01
CA GLY A 194 4.93 -10.62 23.44
C GLY A 194 3.81 -9.65 23.85
N GLY A 195 2.93 -9.28 22.91
CA GLY A 195 1.71 -8.51 23.11
C GLY A 195 1.51 -7.40 22.09
N TYR A 196 0.27 -6.88 22.02
CA TYR A 196 -0.10 -5.83 21.06
C TYR A 196 0.62 -4.50 21.30
N ASP A 197 0.86 -4.12 22.57
CA ASP A 197 1.58 -2.89 22.88
C ASP A 197 3.02 -2.94 22.35
N LYS A 198 3.69 -4.08 22.54
CA LYS A 198 5.04 -4.28 22.02
C LYS A 198 5.07 -4.36 20.49
N LEU A 199 4.03 -4.93 19.87
CA LEU A 199 3.89 -4.94 18.43
C LEU A 199 3.70 -3.52 17.88
N ARG A 200 2.93 -2.66 18.58
CA ARG A 200 2.78 -1.24 18.24
C ARG A 200 4.10 -0.47 18.35
N GLU A 201 4.87 -0.71 19.41
CA GLU A 201 6.19 -0.08 19.61
C GLU A 201 7.21 -0.53 18.55
N ARG A 202 7.15 -1.79 18.13
CA ARG A 202 8.04 -2.39 17.15
C ARG A 202 7.25 -3.24 16.16
N PRO A 203 6.67 -2.62 15.12
CA PRO A 203 5.84 -3.32 14.14
C PRO A 203 6.72 -4.17 13.19
N ILE A 204 6.72 -5.48 13.41
CA ILE A 204 7.42 -6.47 12.57
C ILE A 204 6.64 -6.85 11.31
N ILE A 205 5.44 -6.35 11.18
CA ILE A 205 4.56 -6.55 10.03
C ILE A 205 4.12 -5.21 9.46
N THR A 206 3.86 -5.19 8.17
CA THR A 206 3.22 -4.09 7.44
C THR A 206 1.93 -4.62 6.82
N MET A 207 0.84 -3.90 7.01
CA MET A 207 -0.44 -4.24 6.38
C MET A 207 -0.45 -3.73 4.96
N GLY A 208 -1.14 -4.43 4.04
CA GLY A 208 -1.36 -3.96 2.68
C GLY A 208 -2.84 -3.72 2.41
N ALA A 209 -3.17 -2.67 1.68
CA ALA A 209 -4.51 -2.39 1.18
C ALA A 209 -4.42 -1.90 -0.27
N CYS A 210 -5.13 -2.57 -1.18
CA CYS A 210 -5.12 -2.26 -2.60
C CYS A 210 -6.51 -1.77 -3.06
N PRO A 211 -6.76 -0.45 -3.12
CA PRO A 211 -7.97 0.09 -3.72
C PRO A 211 -8.19 -0.42 -5.14
N ASN A 212 -9.45 -0.61 -5.51
CA ASN A 212 -9.85 -0.96 -6.86
C ASN A 212 -10.03 0.30 -7.70
N SER A 213 -9.36 0.37 -8.85
CA SER A 213 -9.58 1.47 -9.81
C SER A 213 -10.77 1.14 -10.73
N PRO A 214 -11.67 2.10 -10.99
CA PRO A 214 -11.61 3.49 -10.56
C PRO A 214 -12.36 3.77 -9.24
N LEU A 215 -11.71 4.45 -8.32
CA LEU A 215 -12.32 5.12 -7.16
C LEU A 215 -13.15 4.21 -6.25
N GLU A 216 -12.65 3.01 -5.94
CA GLU A 216 -13.32 2.06 -5.06
C GLU A 216 -12.35 1.50 -4.00
N VAL A 217 -12.79 1.48 -2.75
CA VAL A 217 -12.12 0.78 -1.64
C VAL A 217 -13.12 -0.24 -1.10
N ASN A 218 -12.91 -1.51 -1.41
CA ASN A 218 -13.82 -2.57 -1.02
C ASN A 218 -13.80 -2.84 0.49
N GLU A 219 -14.75 -3.64 0.99
CA GLU A 219 -14.91 -3.89 2.43
C GLU A 219 -13.70 -4.59 3.07
N ASN A 220 -12.98 -5.41 2.32
CA ASN A 220 -11.74 -6.01 2.81
C ASN A 220 -10.69 -4.95 3.10
N GLU A 221 -10.47 -4.04 2.14
CA GLU A 221 -9.46 -2.99 2.23
C GLU A 221 -9.79 -1.98 3.33
N THR A 222 -11.04 -1.52 3.42
CA THR A 222 -11.47 -0.63 4.53
C THR A 222 -11.25 -1.27 5.87
N SER A 223 -11.53 -2.58 6.00
CA SER A 223 -11.32 -3.33 7.24
C SER A 223 -9.84 -3.47 7.60
N ILE A 224 -8.96 -3.70 6.62
CA ILE A 224 -7.51 -3.75 6.83
C ILE A 224 -7.00 -2.39 7.30
N ILE A 225 -7.43 -1.30 6.65
CA ILE A 225 -7.06 0.08 7.03
C ILE A 225 -7.50 0.35 8.48
N MET A 226 -8.74 0.00 8.84
CA MET A 226 -9.25 0.20 10.19
C MET A 226 -8.51 -0.63 11.25
N LEU A 227 -8.18 -1.89 10.95
CA LEU A 227 -7.38 -2.74 11.85
C LEU A 227 -5.95 -2.21 12.00
N SER A 228 -5.32 -1.79 10.91
CA SER A 228 -4.01 -1.14 10.97
C SER A 228 -4.03 0.07 11.90
N ALA A 229 -4.97 0.99 11.71
CA ALA A 229 -5.13 2.18 12.55
C ALA A 229 -5.39 1.80 14.03
N LYS A 230 -6.28 0.85 14.29
CA LYS A 230 -6.59 0.37 15.64
C LYS A 230 -5.37 -0.13 16.40
N TYR A 231 -4.49 -0.86 15.73
CA TYR A 231 -3.29 -1.44 16.35
C TYR A 231 -2.05 -0.56 16.20
N GLY A 232 -2.11 0.54 15.44
CA GLY A 232 -0.98 1.44 15.17
C GLY A 232 0.10 0.79 14.32
N LEU A 233 -0.30 -0.03 13.33
CA LEU A 233 0.61 -0.76 12.47
C LEU A 233 0.85 0.00 11.16
N PRO A 234 2.05 -0.09 10.57
CA PRO A 234 2.30 0.45 9.23
C PRO A 234 1.36 -0.16 8.21
N ILE A 235 0.84 0.68 7.31
CA ILE A 235 0.02 0.23 6.19
C ILE A 235 0.50 0.83 4.88
N ASP A 236 0.63 -0.03 3.88
CA ASP A 236 0.90 0.30 2.49
C ASP A 236 -0.43 0.41 1.74
N ILE A 237 -0.83 1.62 1.37
CA ILE A 237 -2.03 1.85 0.56
C ILE A 237 -1.58 2.01 -0.88
N LEU A 238 -1.75 0.93 -1.67
CA LEU A 238 -1.17 0.78 -2.98
C LEU A 238 -2.25 0.72 -4.05
N SER A 239 -2.38 1.79 -4.85
CA SER A 239 -3.28 1.81 -6.00
C SER A 239 -2.63 1.16 -7.23
N MET A 240 -3.44 0.45 -8.03
CA MET A 240 -3.02 -0.27 -9.24
C MET A 240 -3.85 0.12 -10.47
N GLY A 241 -3.96 1.42 -10.73
CA GLY A 241 -4.69 1.92 -11.90
C GLY A 241 -4.05 1.49 -13.23
N LEU A 242 -4.87 1.02 -14.17
CA LEU A 242 -4.45 0.74 -15.54
C LEU A 242 -4.85 1.90 -16.46
N CYS A 243 -3.87 2.70 -16.86
CA CYS A 243 -4.07 3.84 -17.76
C CYS A 243 -4.72 3.39 -19.08
N GLY A 244 -5.87 3.95 -19.41
CA GLY A 244 -6.65 3.59 -20.58
C GLY A 244 -7.61 2.41 -20.40
N ALA A 245 -7.63 1.79 -19.22
CA ALA A 245 -8.58 0.70 -18.89
C ALA A 245 -9.41 1.03 -17.64
N THR A 246 -8.81 0.95 -16.46
CA THR A 246 -9.50 1.21 -15.18
C THR A 246 -9.32 2.66 -14.71
N THR A 247 -8.48 3.43 -15.39
CA THR A 247 -8.28 4.87 -15.17
C THR A 247 -8.26 5.60 -16.52
N PRO A 248 -8.32 6.95 -16.53
CA PRO A 248 -8.25 7.72 -17.77
C PRO A 248 -7.04 7.37 -18.65
N ALA A 249 -7.17 7.59 -19.97
CA ALA A 249 -6.10 7.28 -20.93
C ALA A 249 -4.89 8.22 -20.83
N THR A 250 -5.00 9.33 -20.11
CA THR A 250 -3.88 10.24 -19.87
C THR A 250 -3.20 9.93 -18.54
N MET A 251 -1.88 9.99 -18.49
CA MET A 251 -1.12 9.76 -17.26
C MET A 251 -1.57 10.73 -16.14
N ALA A 252 -1.77 12.00 -16.46
CA ALA A 252 -2.25 12.99 -15.47
C ALA A 252 -3.61 12.59 -14.86
N GLY A 253 -4.58 12.18 -15.69
CA GLY A 253 -5.89 11.71 -15.21
C GLY A 253 -5.78 10.43 -14.39
N THR A 254 -4.87 9.51 -14.77
CA THR A 254 -4.56 8.30 -14.00
C THR A 254 -3.98 8.67 -12.63
N LEU A 255 -3.01 9.59 -12.57
CA LEU A 255 -2.42 10.04 -11.32
C LEU A 255 -3.44 10.69 -10.39
N VAL A 256 -4.36 11.52 -10.91
CA VAL A 256 -5.46 12.10 -10.12
C VAL A 256 -6.38 11.02 -9.55
N CYS A 257 -6.77 10.02 -10.36
CA CYS A 257 -7.64 8.93 -9.93
C CYS A 257 -6.99 8.08 -8.83
N THR A 258 -5.78 7.61 -9.07
CA THR A 258 -5.03 6.76 -8.11
C THR A 258 -4.67 7.53 -6.84
N ASN A 259 -4.37 8.82 -6.94
CA ASN A 259 -4.14 9.68 -5.79
C ASN A 259 -5.41 9.80 -4.91
N ALA A 260 -6.59 9.95 -5.51
CA ALA A 260 -7.85 10.00 -4.77
C ALA A 260 -8.13 8.68 -4.02
N GLU A 261 -7.84 7.54 -4.64
CA GLU A 261 -7.95 6.20 -4.02
C GLU A 261 -7.04 6.08 -2.79
N ILE A 262 -5.76 6.46 -2.92
CA ILE A 262 -4.79 6.40 -1.83
C ILE A 262 -5.18 7.38 -0.71
N LEU A 263 -5.48 8.64 -1.05
CA LEU A 263 -5.84 9.67 -0.06
C LEU A 263 -7.14 9.34 0.68
N SER A 264 -8.09 8.64 0.07
CA SER A 264 -9.30 8.19 0.77
C SER A 264 -8.98 7.19 1.89
N GLY A 265 -8.08 6.23 1.63
CA GLY A 265 -7.60 5.28 2.62
C GLY A 265 -6.74 5.94 3.71
N ILE A 266 -5.86 6.88 3.34
CA ILE A 266 -5.08 7.69 4.30
C ILE A 266 -6.03 8.45 5.21
N THR A 267 -7.04 9.12 4.65
CA THR A 267 -8.00 9.90 5.42
C THR A 267 -8.74 9.03 6.44
N LEU A 268 -9.24 7.86 6.04
CA LEU A 268 -9.86 6.90 6.96
C LEU A 268 -8.91 6.47 8.09
N SER A 269 -7.67 6.15 7.75
CA SER A 269 -6.66 5.73 8.72
C SER A 269 -6.34 6.84 9.73
N GLN A 270 -6.14 8.08 9.26
CA GLN A 270 -5.78 9.21 10.11
C GLN A 270 -6.94 9.73 10.97
N ILE A 271 -8.20 9.59 10.52
CA ILE A 271 -9.37 9.85 11.36
C ILE A 271 -9.39 8.92 12.58
N LEU A 272 -9.09 7.64 12.36
CA LEU A 272 -9.13 6.63 13.42
C LEU A 272 -7.93 6.70 14.36
N ASN A 273 -6.75 6.99 13.83
CA ASN A 273 -5.51 7.06 14.59
C ASN A 273 -4.57 8.12 13.96
N PRO A 274 -4.68 9.40 14.37
CA PRO A 274 -3.79 10.44 13.90
C PRO A 274 -2.32 10.07 14.14
N GLY A 275 -1.50 10.14 13.11
CA GLY A 275 -0.10 9.72 13.17
C GLY A 275 0.11 8.23 12.86
N ASN A 276 -0.90 7.48 12.42
CA ASN A 276 -0.71 6.09 11.99
C ASN A 276 0.31 6.03 10.83
N PRO A 277 1.31 5.11 10.88
CA PRO A 277 2.33 5.01 9.84
C PRO A 277 1.75 4.56 8.49
N ILE A 278 2.00 5.33 7.43
CA ILE A 278 1.48 5.07 6.07
C ILE A 278 2.63 4.99 5.07
N LEU A 279 2.53 4.06 4.12
CA LEU A 279 3.25 4.09 2.86
C LEU A 279 2.27 4.49 1.75
N TYR A 280 2.68 5.47 0.94
CA TYR A 280 1.95 5.92 -0.23
C TYR A 280 2.39 5.08 -1.43
N GLY A 281 1.56 4.10 -1.84
CA GLY A 281 1.96 3.03 -2.75
C GLY A 281 1.37 3.10 -4.15
N THR A 282 2.10 2.58 -5.15
CA THR A 282 1.57 2.34 -6.50
C THR A 282 2.24 1.18 -7.21
N SER A 283 1.44 0.45 -8.00
CA SER A 283 1.87 -0.43 -9.11
C SER A 283 1.15 -0.06 -10.40
N THR A 284 0.78 1.22 -10.54
CA THR A 284 0.07 1.76 -11.71
C THR A 284 0.91 1.60 -12.97
N THR A 285 0.27 1.13 -14.05
CA THR A 285 0.86 0.99 -15.38
C THR A 285 -0.19 1.32 -16.47
N ILE A 286 0.14 1.03 -17.71
CA ILE A 286 -0.80 1.14 -18.84
C ILE A 286 -1.48 -0.22 -19.10
N MET A 287 -2.54 -0.21 -19.91
CA MET A 287 -3.04 -1.43 -20.56
C MET A 287 -2.54 -1.48 -22.00
N ASP A 288 -1.97 -2.61 -22.40
CA ASP A 288 -1.75 -2.90 -23.81
C ASP A 288 -3.11 -3.16 -24.48
N MET A 289 -3.59 -2.18 -25.25
CA MET A 289 -4.90 -2.21 -25.92
C MET A 289 -5.02 -3.33 -26.96
N LYS A 290 -3.91 -3.92 -27.42
CA LYS A 290 -3.91 -5.00 -28.40
C LYS A 290 -4.08 -6.37 -27.74
N THR A 291 -3.48 -6.57 -26.57
CA THR A 291 -3.44 -7.87 -25.88
C THR A 291 -4.30 -7.89 -24.62
N ALA A 292 -4.81 -6.73 -24.19
CA ALA A 292 -5.51 -6.52 -22.91
C ALA A 292 -4.69 -6.98 -21.68
N GLN A 293 -3.36 -6.87 -21.78
CA GLN A 293 -2.44 -7.21 -20.70
C GLN A 293 -1.91 -5.96 -20.00
N SER A 294 -1.48 -6.14 -18.77
CA SER A 294 -0.77 -5.14 -17.97
C SER A 294 0.74 -5.34 -18.16
N PRO A 295 1.41 -4.53 -18.98
CA PRO A 295 2.85 -4.67 -19.25
C PRO A 295 3.65 -4.09 -18.07
N VAL A 296 3.84 -4.87 -17.02
CA VAL A 296 4.77 -4.53 -15.94
C VAL A 296 6.18 -4.47 -16.50
N GLY A 297 6.90 -3.37 -16.21
CA GLY A 297 8.22 -3.10 -16.82
C GLY A 297 8.18 -2.27 -18.10
N ALA A 298 7.00 -1.83 -18.56
CA ALA A 298 6.92 -0.83 -19.65
C ALA A 298 7.49 0.52 -19.18
N PRO A 299 8.02 1.36 -20.11
CA PRO A 299 8.49 2.70 -19.77
C PRO A 299 7.47 3.56 -19.04
N GLU A 300 6.18 3.41 -19.37
CA GLU A 300 5.08 4.11 -18.71
C GLU A 300 4.88 3.67 -17.25
N HIS A 301 5.18 2.41 -16.93
CA HIS A 301 5.17 1.93 -15.55
C HIS A 301 6.25 2.64 -14.71
N ALA A 302 7.47 2.75 -15.25
CA ALA A 302 8.55 3.47 -14.59
C ALA A 302 8.24 4.97 -14.45
N LEU A 303 7.61 5.57 -15.48
CA LEU A 303 7.19 6.97 -15.46
C LEU A 303 6.12 7.23 -14.37
N ALA A 304 5.10 6.35 -14.29
CA ALA A 304 4.08 6.42 -13.26
C ALA A 304 4.68 6.25 -11.86
N GLY A 305 5.59 5.29 -11.68
CA GLY A 305 6.31 5.10 -10.42
C GLY A 305 7.11 6.32 -9.99
N ALA A 306 7.85 6.95 -10.92
CA ALA A 306 8.59 8.18 -10.65
C ALA A 306 7.67 9.35 -10.27
N ALA A 307 6.55 9.52 -11.00
CA ALA A 307 5.55 10.55 -10.70
C ALA A 307 4.91 10.36 -9.32
N VAL A 308 4.53 9.13 -8.98
CA VAL A 308 3.93 8.79 -7.67
C VAL A 308 4.96 8.97 -6.54
N GLY A 309 6.22 8.61 -6.78
CA GLY A 309 7.31 8.93 -5.85
C GLY A 309 7.42 10.43 -5.56
N GLN A 310 7.30 11.27 -6.60
CA GLN A 310 7.29 12.74 -6.43
C GLN A 310 6.04 13.23 -5.69
N ILE A 311 4.85 12.68 -5.96
CA ILE A 311 3.61 13.03 -5.26
C ILE A 311 3.71 12.67 -3.76
N GLY A 312 4.21 11.49 -3.43
CA GLY A 312 4.40 11.10 -2.03
C GLY A 312 5.40 12.01 -1.30
N HIS A 313 6.51 12.38 -1.95
CA HIS A 313 7.46 13.35 -1.39
C HIS A 313 6.86 14.76 -1.26
N TYR A 314 6.01 15.18 -2.21
CA TYR A 314 5.27 16.44 -2.12
C TYR A 314 4.36 16.48 -0.89
N TYR A 315 3.75 15.35 -0.52
CA TYR A 315 2.97 15.20 0.72
C TYR A 315 3.84 14.95 1.96
N GLY A 316 5.13 14.68 1.80
CA GLY A 316 6.02 14.30 2.90
C GLY A 316 5.70 12.91 3.45
N ILE A 317 5.19 11.99 2.63
CA ILE A 317 4.82 10.63 3.02
C ILE A 317 5.81 9.63 2.39
N PRO A 318 6.32 8.64 3.14
CA PRO A 318 7.14 7.58 2.58
C PRO A 318 6.42 6.81 1.48
N THR A 319 7.12 6.49 0.40
CA THR A 319 6.53 5.88 -0.79
C THR A 319 6.93 4.43 -0.97
N ASN A 320 6.01 3.65 -1.59
CA ASN A 320 6.28 2.33 -2.13
C ASN A 320 5.88 2.30 -3.60
N VAL A 321 6.84 2.20 -4.49
CA VAL A 321 6.60 2.18 -5.94
C VAL A 321 7.05 0.85 -6.52
N GLY A 322 6.27 0.31 -7.47
CA GLY A 322 6.63 -0.90 -8.18
C GLY A 322 7.96 -0.72 -8.90
N GLY A 323 8.90 -1.62 -8.63
CA GLY A 323 10.13 -1.72 -9.40
C GLY A 323 9.89 -2.54 -10.69
N THR A 324 10.79 -2.39 -11.65
CA THR A 324 10.82 -3.16 -12.91
C THR A 324 12.01 -4.11 -12.93
#